data_5b30c8e34a35a918092e38a26c0c7d9e
#
_entry.id   5b30c8e34a35a918092e38a26c0c7d9e
#
_cell.length_a   1.000
_cell.length_b   1.000
_cell.length_c   1.000
_cell.angle_alpha   90.00
_cell.angle_beta   90.00
_cell.angle_gamma   90.00
#
_symmetry.space_group_name_H-M   'P 1'
#
loop_
_entity.id
_entity.type
_entity.pdbx_description
1 polymer ?
#
loop_
_entity_poly.entity_id
_entity_poly.type
_entity_poly.pdbx_seq_one_letter_code
_entity_poly.pdbx_strand_id
1 'polypeptide(L)'
;THRQREALSERILAVADAAIGSASVEEIDSLNILRASQLAMCRAIEGLATQPDHVLIDGHLVPRQYARSAEAVVKGDARSLSIAAASIVAKVHRDRLMVDLAQQFPGYGWERNVGYPTAEHFAGLSGLGATPHHRRSFAPVHNILYQGKFLSH
;
A
#
# COMPACT_ATOMS: atom_id res chain seq x y z
N THR A 1 -16.53 -6.26 -6.27
CA THR A 1 -16.70 -6.52 -4.82
C THR A 1 -15.42 -7.05 -4.21
N HIS A 2 -15.29 -7.04 -2.87
CA HIS A 2 -14.15 -7.60 -2.15
C HIS A 2 -13.94 -9.09 -2.51
N ARG A 3 -14.99 -9.89 -2.40
CA ARG A 3 -14.96 -11.33 -2.74
C ARG A 3 -14.50 -11.62 -4.18
N GLN A 4 -14.94 -10.80 -5.14
CA GLN A 4 -14.47 -10.94 -6.53
C GLN A 4 -12.98 -10.65 -6.68
N ARG A 5 -12.46 -9.63 -5.98
CA ARG A 5 -11.03 -9.31 -6.00
C ARG A 5 -10.18 -10.41 -5.37
N GLU A 6 -10.63 -11.01 -4.28
CA GLU A 6 -9.95 -12.16 -3.67
C GLU A 6 -9.86 -13.34 -4.63
N ALA A 7 -10.99 -13.76 -5.22
CA ALA A 7 -11.00 -14.85 -6.18
C ALA A 7 -10.11 -14.56 -7.42
N LEU A 8 -10.11 -13.31 -7.91
CA LEU A 8 -9.23 -12.91 -9.01
C LEU A 8 -7.75 -12.92 -8.60
N SER A 9 -7.42 -12.44 -7.40
CA SER A 9 -6.06 -12.47 -6.88
C SER A 9 -5.50 -13.89 -6.81
N GLU A 10 -6.28 -14.83 -6.29
CA GLU A 10 -5.90 -16.25 -6.23
C GLU A 10 -5.65 -16.84 -7.62
N ARG A 11 -6.52 -16.53 -8.59
CA ARG A 11 -6.35 -16.98 -9.97
C ARG A 11 -5.12 -16.37 -10.64
N ILE A 12 -4.85 -15.07 -10.42
CA ILE A 12 -3.66 -14.40 -10.97
C ILE A 12 -2.41 -15.04 -10.41
N LEU A 13 -2.32 -15.23 -9.09
CA LEU A 13 -1.18 -15.85 -8.43
C LEU A 13 -0.95 -17.31 -8.83
N ALA A 14 -1.99 -18.01 -9.30
CA ALA A 14 -1.88 -19.39 -9.76
C ALA A 14 -1.29 -19.51 -11.18
N VAL A 15 -1.34 -18.45 -12.01
CA VAL A 15 -0.99 -18.52 -13.44
C VAL A 15 0.08 -17.53 -13.88
N ALA A 16 0.40 -16.53 -13.06
CA ALA A 16 1.36 -15.49 -13.36
C ALA A 16 2.59 -15.57 -12.44
N ASP A 17 3.75 -15.20 -12.97
CA ASP A 17 4.90 -14.86 -12.13
C ASP A 17 4.59 -13.53 -11.44
N ALA A 18 4.46 -13.55 -10.13
CA ALA A 18 4.05 -12.42 -9.34
C ALA A 18 4.87 -12.31 -8.05
N ALA A 19 5.27 -11.10 -7.72
CA ALA A 19 5.96 -10.80 -6.47
C ALA A 19 5.37 -9.55 -5.82
N ILE A 20 5.43 -9.50 -4.50
CA ILE A 20 4.94 -8.37 -3.71
C ILE A 20 6.12 -7.69 -3.04
N GLY A 21 6.28 -6.40 -3.30
CA GLY A 21 7.21 -5.53 -2.61
C GLY A 21 6.48 -4.60 -1.65
N SER A 22 7.06 -4.36 -0.49
CA SER A 22 6.53 -3.43 0.51
C SER A 22 7.61 -2.49 1.03
N ALA A 23 7.20 -1.33 1.54
CA ALA A 23 8.03 -0.43 2.32
C ALA A 23 7.46 -0.32 3.73
N SER A 24 8.34 -0.29 4.74
CA SER A 24 7.95 -0.20 6.13
C SER A 24 7.45 1.20 6.50
N VAL A 25 6.85 1.33 7.67
CA VAL A 25 6.42 2.63 8.21
C VAL A 25 7.61 3.57 8.38
N GLU A 26 8.75 3.07 8.88
CA GLU A 26 9.97 3.83 9.05
C GLU A 26 10.55 4.31 7.72
N GLU A 27 10.49 3.47 6.68
CA GLU A 27 10.90 3.86 5.33
C GLU A 27 9.98 4.94 4.74
N ILE A 28 8.67 4.83 4.97
CA ILE A 28 7.71 5.88 4.54
C ILE A 28 7.99 7.20 5.26
N ASP A 29 8.23 7.16 6.57
CA ASP A 29 8.51 8.35 7.37
C ASP A 29 9.85 9.00 6.99
N SER A 30 10.84 8.20 6.59
CA SER A 30 12.18 8.64 6.17
C SER A 30 12.22 9.16 4.73
N LEU A 31 11.57 8.46 3.79
CA LEU A 31 11.68 8.70 2.36
C LEU A 31 10.56 9.58 1.79
N ASN A 32 9.45 9.73 2.46
CA ASN A 32 8.10 10.09 2.05
C ASN A 32 7.37 8.98 1.27
N ILE A 33 6.03 9.13 1.16
CA ILE A 33 5.16 8.09 0.57
C ILE A 33 5.47 7.82 -0.91
N LEU A 34 5.83 8.83 -1.69
CA LEU A 34 6.15 8.67 -3.11
C LEU A 34 7.40 7.81 -3.30
N ARG A 35 8.49 8.13 -2.62
CA ARG A 35 9.75 7.38 -2.72
C ARG A 35 9.62 5.99 -2.11
N ALA A 36 8.89 5.84 -1.03
CA ALA A 36 8.60 4.55 -0.42
C ALA A 36 7.77 3.65 -1.35
N SER A 37 6.78 4.21 -2.08
CA SER A 37 6.04 3.45 -3.10
C SER A 37 6.94 3.00 -4.25
N GLN A 38 7.86 3.85 -4.72
CA GLN A 38 8.84 3.47 -5.73
C GLN A 38 9.81 2.38 -5.24
N LEU A 39 10.23 2.44 -3.99
CA LEU A 39 11.04 1.38 -3.37
C LEU A 39 10.28 0.05 -3.33
N ALA A 40 9.00 0.07 -2.96
CA ALA A 40 8.15 -1.12 -2.98
C ALA A 40 7.99 -1.69 -4.39
N MET A 41 7.84 -0.85 -5.42
CA MET A 41 7.81 -1.28 -6.83
C MET A 41 9.12 -1.96 -7.23
N CYS A 42 10.27 -1.39 -6.88
CA CYS A 42 11.57 -1.99 -7.15
C CYS A 42 11.71 -3.37 -6.52
N ARG A 43 11.35 -3.50 -5.25
CA ARG A 43 11.36 -4.80 -4.53
C ARG A 43 10.43 -5.83 -5.17
N ALA A 44 9.26 -5.41 -5.66
CA ALA A 44 8.36 -6.30 -6.38
C ALA A 44 8.98 -6.80 -7.69
N ILE A 45 9.60 -5.92 -8.48
CA ILE A 45 10.27 -6.28 -9.73
C ILE A 45 11.44 -7.24 -9.45
N GLU A 46 12.28 -6.93 -8.47
CA GLU A 46 13.42 -7.76 -8.06
C GLU A 46 13.01 -9.12 -7.52
N GLY A 47 11.82 -9.23 -6.93
CA GLY A 47 11.26 -10.47 -6.39
C GLY A 47 10.64 -11.41 -7.41
N LEU A 48 10.51 -11.00 -8.69
CA LEU A 48 10.02 -11.88 -9.75
C LEU A 48 11.00 -13.02 -10.04
N ALA A 49 10.47 -14.21 -10.30
CA ALA A 49 11.29 -15.37 -10.67
C ALA A 49 11.97 -15.16 -12.03
N THR A 50 11.29 -14.48 -12.95
CA THR A 50 11.84 -14.08 -14.26
C THR A 50 11.91 -12.56 -14.33
N GLN A 51 13.12 -12.02 -14.55
CA GLN A 51 13.28 -10.57 -14.67
C GLN A 51 12.66 -10.07 -15.98
N PRO A 52 11.81 -9.03 -15.94
CA PRO A 52 11.13 -8.52 -17.13
C PRO A 52 12.06 -7.67 -18.00
N ASP A 53 11.93 -7.76 -19.31
CA ASP A 53 12.60 -6.86 -20.26
C ASP A 53 12.01 -5.46 -20.22
N HIS A 54 10.70 -5.34 -19.90
CA HIS A 54 9.99 -4.07 -19.84
C HIS A 54 8.94 -4.08 -18.72
N VAL A 55 8.79 -2.93 -18.04
CA VAL A 55 7.89 -2.75 -16.89
C VAL A 55 6.88 -1.65 -17.16
N LEU A 56 5.61 -1.92 -16.94
CA LEU A 56 4.56 -0.90 -16.97
C LEU A 56 4.22 -0.47 -15.53
N ILE A 57 4.29 0.83 -15.28
CA ILE A 57 4.03 1.44 -13.97
C ILE A 57 2.75 2.28 -14.06
N ASP A 58 1.81 2.06 -13.16
CA ASP A 58 0.64 2.94 -13.05
C ASP A 58 1.03 4.32 -12.52
N GLY A 59 0.53 5.36 -13.19
CA GLY A 59 0.76 6.75 -12.81
C GLY A 59 1.67 7.52 -13.75
N HIS A 60 2.41 8.50 -13.19
CA HIS A 60 3.21 9.46 -13.98
C HIS A 60 4.72 9.29 -13.82
N LEU A 61 5.18 8.49 -12.87
CA LEU A 61 6.57 8.42 -12.47
C LEU A 61 7.10 6.99 -12.49
N VAL A 62 8.31 6.84 -13.01
CA VAL A 62 9.05 5.58 -13.02
C VAL A 62 10.18 5.66 -11.99
N PRO A 63 10.45 4.57 -11.22
CA PRO A 63 11.63 4.50 -10.37
C PRO A 63 12.92 4.70 -11.19
N ARG A 64 13.85 5.50 -10.68
CA ARG A 64 15.07 5.89 -11.41
C ARG A 64 15.88 4.71 -11.92
N GLN A 65 15.97 3.64 -11.15
CA GLN A 65 16.73 2.44 -11.55
C GLN A 65 16.13 1.72 -12.77
N TYR A 66 14.84 1.92 -13.06
CA TYR A 66 14.15 1.34 -14.20
C TYR A 66 13.83 2.35 -15.31
N ALA A 67 14.44 3.53 -15.28
CA ALA A 67 14.15 4.62 -16.22
C ALA A 67 14.32 4.24 -17.71
N ARG A 68 15.14 3.23 -18.03
CA ARG A 68 15.39 2.77 -19.41
C ARG A 68 14.52 1.56 -19.81
N SER A 69 13.97 0.85 -18.84
CA SER A 69 13.22 -0.40 -19.06
C SER A 69 11.79 -0.34 -18.51
N ALA A 70 11.30 0.83 -18.14
CA ALA A 70 9.94 0.98 -17.68
C ALA A 70 9.23 2.19 -18.31
N GLU A 71 7.91 2.10 -18.38
CA GLU A 71 7.01 3.13 -18.89
C GLU A 71 5.94 3.47 -17.86
N ALA A 72 5.68 4.76 -17.64
CA ALA A 72 4.58 5.25 -16.84
C ALA A 72 3.30 5.32 -17.66
N VAL A 73 2.24 4.67 -17.19
CA VAL A 73 0.93 4.61 -17.86
C VAL A 73 -0.12 5.25 -16.94
N VAL A 74 -0.59 6.43 -17.30
CA VAL A 74 -1.64 7.13 -16.54
C VAL A 74 -2.95 6.36 -16.62
N LYS A 75 -3.58 6.10 -15.45
CA LYS A 75 -4.75 5.22 -15.31
C LYS A 75 -4.48 3.85 -15.94
N GLY A 76 -3.32 3.31 -15.63
CA GLY A 76 -2.81 2.08 -16.22
C GLY A 76 -3.67 0.87 -15.89
N ASP A 77 -4.28 0.83 -14.73
CA ASP A 77 -5.23 -0.21 -14.29
C ASP A 77 -6.46 -0.33 -15.20
N ALA A 78 -6.87 0.75 -15.85
CA ALA A 78 -7.96 0.77 -16.84
C ALA A 78 -7.48 0.52 -18.29
N ARG A 79 -6.16 0.48 -18.54
CA ARG A 79 -5.57 0.45 -19.89
C ARG A 79 -4.68 -0.76 -20.16
N SER A 80 -4.14 -1.38 -19.13
CA SER A 80 -3.25 -2.52 -19.21
C SER A 80 -3.73 -3.65 -18.31
N LEU A 81 -3.88 -4.84 -18.87
CA LEU A 81 -4.28 -6.03 -18.12
C LEU A 81 -3.25 -6.41 -17.04
N SER A 82 -1.96 -6.27 -17.34
CA SER A 82 -0.90 -6.57 -16.37
C SER A 82 -0.90 -5.59 -15.18
N ILE A 83 -1.13 -4.30 -15.42
CA ILE A 83 -1.29 -3.31 -14.36
C ILE A 83 -2.55 -3.58 -13.54
N ALA A 84 -3.69 -3.88 -14.20
CA ALA A 84 -4.93 -4.23 -13.51
C ALA A 84 -4.76 -5.47 -12.61
N ALA A 85 -4.09 -6.51 -13.11
CA ALA A 85 -3.79 -7.72 -12.34
C ALA A 85 -2.89 -7.41 -11.14
N ALA A 86 -1.81 -6.65 -11.33
CA ALA A 86 -0.91 -6.25 -10.26
C ALA A 86 -1.63 -5.43 -9.19
N SER A 87 -2.52 -4.50 -9.57
CA SER A 87 -3.28 -3.68 -8.63
C SER A 87 -4.27 -4.51 -7.80
N ILE A 88 -4.88 -5.55 -8.38
CA ILE A 88 -5.75 -6.49 -7.65
C ILE A 88 -4.94 -7.27 -6.61
N VAL A 89 -3.81 -7.83 -6.99
CA VAL A 89 -2.94 -8.60 -6.07
C VAL A 89 -2.44 -7.71 -4.94
N ALA A 90 -1.92 -6.54 -5.25
CA ALA A 90 -1.43 -5.58 -4.25
C ALA A 90 -2.55 -5.14 -3.28
N LYS A 91 -3.75 -4.85 -3.79
CA LYS A 91 -4.90 -4.44 -2.98
C LYS A 91 -5.36 -5.54 -2.04
N VAL A 92 -5.48 -6.78 -2.52
CA VAL A 92 -5.89 -7.92 -1.68
C VAL A 92 -4.85 -8.20 -0.60
N HIS A 93 -3.56 -8.20 -0.96
CA HIS A 93 -2.48 -8.37 0.01
C HIS A 93 -2.51 -7.29 1.11
N ARG A 94 -2.64 -6.03 0.72
CA ARG A 94 -2.71 -4.89 1.64
C ARG A 94 -3.92 -4.99 2.57
N ASP A 95 -5.09 -5.34 2.05
CA ASP A 95 -6.30 -5.45 2.85
C ASP A 95 -6.20 -6.60 3.86
N ARG A 96 -5.66 -7.76 3.47
CA ARG A 96 -5.41 -8.90 4.38
C ARG A 96 -4.43 -8.51 5.50
N LEU A 97 -3.33 -7.86 5.17
CA LEU A 97 -2.38 -7.35 6.15
C LEU A 97 -3.06 -6.45 7.20
N MET A 98 -3.95 -5.56 6.77
CA MET A 98 -4.65 -4.67 7.69
C MET A 98 -5.67 -5.39 8.57
N VAL A 99 -6.32 -6.44 8.06
CA VAL A 99 -7.21 -7.29 8.86
C VAL A 99 -6.41 -8.07 9.93
N ASP A 100 -5.25 -8.59 9.59
CA ASP A 100 -4.35 -9.28 10.54
C ASP A 100 -3.84 -8.31 11.62
N LEU A 101 -3.50 -7.08 11.24
CA LEU A 101 -3.12 -6.04 12.19
C LEU A 101 -4.28 -5.60 13.09
N ALA A 102 -5.52 -5.63 12.60
CA ALA A 102 -6.70 -5.32 13.40
C ALA A 102 -6.88 -6.30 14.57
N GLN A 103 -6.49 -7.56 14.41
CA GLN A 103 -6.52 -8.56 15.48
C GLN A 103 -5.47 -8.27 16.57
N GLN A 104 -4.30 -7.78 16.18
CA GLN A 104 -3.21 -7.44 17.09
C GLN A 104 -3.43 -6.08 17.79
N PHE A 105 -4.05 -5.14 17.08
CA PHE A 105 -4.32 -3.77 17.51
C PHE A 105 -5.80 -3.42 17.31
N PRO A 106 -6.71 -3.96 18.15
CA PRO A 106 -8.14 -3.70 18.03
C PRO A 106 -8.49 -2.26 18.39
N GLY A 107 -9.61 -1.75 17.84
CA GLY A 107 -10.19 -0.46 18.20
C GLY A 107 -9.91 0.68 17.20
N TYR A 108 -9.18 0.41 16.12
CA TYR A 108 -8.97 1.36 15.02
C TYR A 108 -9.90 1.12 13.82
N GLY A 109 -10.73 0.08 13.88
CA GLY A 109 -11.63 -0.32 12.80
C GLY A 109 -10.92 -0.83 11.54
N TRP A 110 -9.64 -1.25 11.65
CA TRP A 110 -8.82 -1.67 10.50
C TRP A 110 -9.39 -2.87 9.75
N GLU A 111 -10.17 -3.71 10.42
CA GLU A 111 -10.89 -4.83 9.81
C GLU A 111 -11.94 -4.37 8.76
N ARG A 112 -12.38 -3.10 8.83
CA ARG A 112 -13.36 -2.50 7.93
C ARG A 112 -12.76 -1.40 7.06
N ASN A 113 -12.03 -0.46 7.68
CA ASN A 113 -11.47 0.69 7.00
C ASN A 113 -10.10 0.43 6.36
N VAL A 114 -9.47 -0.72 6.63
CA VAL A 114 -8.14 -1.13 6.15
C VAL A 114 -7.09 -0.01 6.20
N GLY A 115 -7.14 0.80 7.24
CA GLY A 115 -6.21 1.91 7.49
C GLY A 115 -6.56 3.23 6.78
N TYR A 116 -7.71 3.31 6.12
CA TYR A 116 -8.19 4.59 5.60
C TYR A 116 -8.64 5.53 6.72
N PRO A 117 -8.57 6.87 6.52
CA PRO A 117 -8.88 7.88 7.54
C PRO A 117 -10.39 8.06 7.71
N THR A 118 -11.05 7.08 8.31
CA THR A 118 -12.47 7.13 8.68
C THR A 118 -12.66 7.74 10.06
N ALA A 119 -13.89 8.17 10.39
CA ALA A 119 -14.23 8.65 11.73
C ALA A 119 -13.88 7.62 12.82
N GLU A 120 -14.11 6.34 12.55
CA GLU A 120 -13.77 5.24 13.45
C GLU A 120 -12.24 5.14 13.69
N HIS A 121 -11.43 5.24 12.62
CA HIS A 121 -9.98 5.24 12.73
C HIS A 121 -9.48 6.44 13.56
N PHE A 122 -10.03 7.62 13.33
CA PHE A 122 -9.69 8.81 14.12
C PHE A 122 -10.13 8.68 15.59
N ALA A 123 -11.29 8.09 15.88
CA ALA A 123 -11.71 7.82 17.25
C ALA A 123 -10.75 6.83 17.95
N GLY A 124 -10.32 5.78 17.24
CA GLY A 124 -9.30 4.85 17.73
C GLY A 124 -7.97 5.56 18.03
N LEU A 125 -7.48 6.38 17.11
CA LEU A 125 -6.27 7.17 17.33
C LEU A 125 -6.38 8.11 18.52
N SER A 126 -7.54 8.77 18.73
CA SER A 126 -7.78 9.66 19.88
C SER A 126 -7.79 8.93 21.19
N GLY A 127 -8.44 7.77 21.25
CA GLY A 127 -8.65 7.02 22.49
C GLY A 127 -7.50 6.13 22.88
N LEU A 128 -6.84 5.50 21.90
CA LEU A 128 -5.81 4.47 22.11
C LEU A 128 -4.39 4.96 21.79
N GLY A 129 -4.25 6.10 21.11
CA GLY A 129 -2.97 6.61 20.65
C GLY A 129 -2.49 5.95 19.35
N ALA A 130 -1.24 6.18 18.97
CA ALA A 130 -0.64 5.63 17.77
C ALA A 130 0.09 4.32 18.05
N THR A 131 -0.07 3.34 17.15
CA THR A 131 0.70 2.08 17.15
C THR A 131 1.99 2.24 16.32
N PRO A 132 2.92 1.28 16.36
CA PRO A 132 4.10 1.26 15.46
C PRO A 132 3.74 1.20 13.97
N HIS A 133 2.51 0.80 13.62
CA HIS A 133 2.02 0.71 12.24
C HIS A 133 1.41 2.00 11.71
N HIS A 134 1.34 3.06 12.53
CA HIS A 134 0.92 4.38 12.10
C HIS A 134 2.12 5.20 11.62
N ARG A 135 2.03 5.77 10.42
CA ARG A 135 3.03 6.67 9.88
C ARG A 135 3.13 7.95 10.72
N ARG A 136 4.28 8.20 11.32
CA ARG A 136 4.50 9.39 12.17
C ARG A 136 4.50 10.70 11.37
N SER A 137 4.83 10.61 10.09
CA SER A 137 4.76 11.73 9.13
C SER A 137 3.34 12.08 8.69
N PHE A 138 2.35 11.23 8.96
CA PHE A 138 0.95 11.54 8.68
C PHE A 138 0.42 12.54 9.70
N ALA A 139 -0.07 13.71 9.24
CA ALA A 139 -0.39 14.83 10.11
C ALA A 139 -1.26 14.49 11.34
N PRO A 140 -2.35 13.73 11.25
CA PRO A 140 -3.13 13.34 12.43
C PRO A 140 -2.32 12.55 13.46
N VAL A 141 -1.46 11.63 13.04
CA VAL A 141 -0.60 10.85 13.92
C VAL A 141 0.49 11.74 14.54
N HIS A 142 1.13 12.58 13.73
CA HIS A 142 2.12 13.55 14.18
C HIS A 142 1.56 14.47 15.27
N ASN A 143 0.35 14.99 15.05
CA ASN A 143 -0.30 15.89 16.01
C ASN A 143 -0.59 15.20 17.35
N ILE A 144 -1.03 13.93 17.32
CA ILE A 144 -1.23 13.15 18.55
C ILE A 144 0.08 12.92 19.29
N LEU A 145 1.13 12.53 18.59
CA LEU A 145 2.42 12.16 19.19
C LEU A 145 3.18 13.37 19.74
N TYR A 146 3.09 14.53 19.08
CA TYR A 146 3.98 15.66 19.36
C TYR A 146 3.27 16.95 19.79
N GLN A 147 1.97 17.09 19.54
CA GLN A 147 1.24 18.33 19.85
C GLN A 147 0.06 18.12 20.81
N GLY A 148 -0.31 16.87 21.09
CA GLY A 148 -1.45 16.54 21.98
C GLY A 148 -2.80 17.05 21.48
N LYS A 149 -2.90 17.43 20.20
CA LYS A 149 -4.10 18.01 19.59
C LYS A 149 -4.59 17.18 18.41
N PHE A 150 -5.84 16.78 18.47
CA PHE A 150 -6.62 16.43 17.29
C PHE A 150 -7.02 17.70 16.57
N LEU A 151 -6.59 17.86 15.32
CA LEU A 151 -7.26 18.83 14.45
C LEU A 151 -8.54 18.14 13.95
N SER A 152 -9.67 18.46 14.60
CA SER A 152 -11.00 18.14 14.08
C SER A 152 -11.21 18.97 12.81
N HIS A 153 -11.44 18.31 11.72
CA HIS A 153 -12.02 18.90 10.50
C HIS A 153 -13.47 18.51 10.39
#